data_d79efac317dba68edf07f3b76a458288
#
_entry.id   d79efac317dba68edf07f3b76a458288
#
_cell.length_a   1.000
_cell.length_b   1.000
_cell.length_c   1.000
_cell.angle_alpha   90.00
_cell.angle_beta   90.00
_cell.angle_gamma   90.00
#
_symmetry.space_group_name_H-M   'P 1'
#
loop_
_entity.id
_entity.type
_entity.pdbx_description
1 polymer ?
#
loop_
_entity_poly.entity_id
_entity_poly.type
_entity_poly.pdbx_seq_one_letter_code
_entity_poly.pdbx_strand_id
1 'polypeptide(L)'
;GDLNVSRYTRDSLDDEFAQTAWTINGRLGDLDVVYTGAFLDREVEANLDYTGYTNIGGYIRTYQCEYLVGGFYHGLYDATTQYNLDPTIGGDPGVVECGNPANAVRLENEMQRWTHEFRLTTNFDGPINLTGGVFYEDFEIKHIGNFNYLAPY
;
A
#
# COMPACT_ATOMS: atom_id res chain seq x y z
N GLY A 1 -27.66 9.93 -6.85
CA GLY A 1 -27.02 8.68 -6.55
C GLY A 1 -26.82 8.56 -5.06
N ASP A 2 -27.17 7.43 -4.49
CA ASP A 2 -26.95 7.14 -3.08
C ASP A 2 -25.44 6.84 -2.88
N LEU A 3 -24.80 7.55 -1.96
CA LEU A 3 -23.39 7.39 -1.63
C LEU A 3 -23.18 6.39 -0.46
N ASN A 4 -24.19 5.60 -0.14
CA ASN A 4 -24.08 4.60 0.91
C ASN A 4 -23.21 3.44 0.46
N VAL A 5 -22.23 3.09 1.28
CA VAL A 5 -21.34 1.94 1.11
C VAL A 5 -21.53 1.00 2.29
N SER A 6 -21.86 -0.27 2.00
CA SER A 6 -21.90 -1.31 3.03
C SER A 6 -20.52 -1.96 3.17
N ARG A 7 -20.07 -2.11 4.41
CA ARG A 7 -18.80 -2.76 4.76
C ARG A 7 -19.05 -3.88 5.75
N TYR A 8 -18.31 -4.97 5.61
CA TYR A 8 -18.33 -6.10 6.57
C TYR A 8 -17.32 -5.86 7.71
N THR A 9 -16.23 -5.19 7.39
CA THR A 9 -15.23 -4.78 8.36
C THR A 9 -15.08 -3.25 8.32
N ARG A 10 -14.61 -2.68 9.41
CA ARG A 10 -14.41 -1.23 9.49
C ARG A 10 -13.13 -0.85 8.76
N ASP A 11 -13.24 0.04 7.78
CA ASP A 11 -12.09 0.70 7.19
C ASP A 11 -11.51 1.73 8.18
N SER A 12 -10.20 1.79 8.27
CA SER A 12 -9.46 2.85 8.97
C SER A 12 -8.22 3.22 8.17
N LEU A 13 -7.86 4.49 8.28
CA LEU A 13 -6.62 5.03 7.73
C LEU A 13 -6.06 6.01 8.75
N ASP A 14 -4.88 5.71 9.25
CA ASP A 14 -4.08 6.58 10.07
C ASP A 14 -2.84 6.98 9.26
N ASP A 15 -2.59 8.27 9.12
CA ASP A 15 -1.51 8.83 8.31
C ASP A 15 -0.84 9.94 9.13
N GLU A 16 0.34 9.64 9.65
CA GLU A 16 1.14 10.56 10.42
C GLU A 16 2.40 10.92 9.64
N PHE A 17 2.74 12.20 9.59
CA PHE A 17 3.99 12.62 8.98
C PHE A 17 4.63 13.81 9.69
N ALA A 18 5.94 13.83 9.65
CA ALA A 18 6.75 14.95 10.07
C ALA A 18 7.66 15.37 8.90
N GLN A 19 7.62 16.65 8.56
CA GLN A 19 8.47 17.20 7.51
C GLN A 19 9.21 18.45 8.00
N THR A 20 10.50 18.49 7.73
CA THR A 20 11.34 19.65 7.99
C THR A 20 12.07 20.01 6.72
N ALA A 21 12.12 21.30 6.39
CA ALA A 21 12.90 21.81 5.28
C ALA A 21 13.64 23.08 5.72
N TRP A 22 14.84 23.28 5.19
CA TRP A 22 15.66 24.46 5.44
C TRP A 22 16.34 24.92 4.16
N THR A 23 16.56 26.22 4.08
CA THR A 23 17.30 26.81 2.97
C THR A 23 18.31 27.80 3.53
N ILE A 24 19.56 27.67 3.10
CA ILE A 24 20.65 28.56 3.44
C ILE A 24 21.09 29.27 2.16
N ASN A 25 21.03 30.59 2.19
CA ASN A 25 21.49 31.41 1.07
C ASN A 25 22.75 32.19 1.51
N GLY A 26 23.69 32.26 0.63
CA GLY A 26 24.93 32.99 0.85
C GLY A 26 25.48 33.60 -0.42
N ARG A 27 26.41 34.55 -0.26
CA ARG A 27 27.15 35.13 -1.37
C ARG A 27 28.62 35.08 -1.06
N LEU A 28 29.41 34.60 -2.04
CA LEU A 28 30.87 34.52 -2.00
C LEU A 28 31.43 35.28 -3.20
N GLY A 29 31.71 36.58 -3.02
CA GLY A 29 32.09 37.46 -4.13
C GLY A 29 30.98 37.55 -5.15
N ASP A 30 31.26 37.13 -6.39
CA ASP A 30 30.32 37.14 -7.51
C ASP A 30 29.57 35.80 -7.67
N LEU A 31 29.54 34.97 -6.62
CA LEU A 31 28.84 33.70 -6.59
C LEU A 31 27.71 33.75 -5.56
N ASP A 32 26.48 33.53 -5.99
CA ASP A 32 25.36 33.24 -5.13
C ASP A 32 25.30 31.72 -4.89
N VAL A 33 25.19 31.35 -3.60
CA VAL A 33 25.20 29.98 -3.12
C VAL A 33 23.86 29.68 -2.46
N VAL A 34 23.23 28.60 -2.83
CA VAL A 34 22.01 28.13 -2.19
C VAL A 34 22.20 26.66 -1.79
N TYR A 35 21.93 26.36 -0.54
CA TYR A 35 21.81 25.01 -0.06
C TYR A 35 20.40 24.80 0.50
N THR A 36 19.72 23.77 0.01
CA THR A 36 18.40 23.35 0.51
C THR A 36 18.49 21.91 0.99
N GLY A 37 17.95 21.65 2.17
CA GLY A 37 17.79 20.31 2.71
C GLY A 37 16.37 20.10 3.15
N ALA A 38 15.91 18.85 3.10
CA ALA A 38 14.65 18.45 3.70
C ALA A 38 14.71 17.03 4.22
N PHE A 39 13.92 16.78 5.24
CA PHE A 39 13.67 15.48 5.82
C PHE A 39 12.17 15.26 5.90
N LEU A 40 11.72 14.08 5.48
CA LEU A 40 10.35 13.59 5.63
C LEU A 40 10.39 12.24 6.34
N ASP A 41 9.55 12.11 7.36
CA ASP A 41 9.22 10.85 8.01
C ASP A 41 7.71 10.69 7.98
N ARG A 42 7.22 9.56 7.47
CA ARG A 42 5.78 9.31 7.31
C ARG A 42 5.46 7.86 7.60
N GLU A 43 4.45 7.67 8.43
CA GLU A 43 3.88 6.36 8.75
C GLU A 43 2.41 6.33 8.33
N VAL A 44 2.02 5.27 7.64
CA VAL A 44 0.65 5.07 7.19
C VAL A 44 0.20 3.68 7.60
N GLU A 45 -0.82 3.61 8.45
CA GLU A 45 -1.52 2.37 8.75
C GLU A 45 -2.92 2.40 8.10
N ALA A 46 -3.26 1.34 7.38
CA ALA A 46 -4.58 1.19 6.78
C ALA A 46 -5.16 -0.19 7.05
N ASN A 47 -6.43 -0.22 7.45
CA ASN A 47 -7.25 -1.42 7.44
C ASN A 47 -8.38 -1.21 6.44
N LEU A 48 -8.48 -2.12 5.48
CA LEU A 48 -9.44 -2.02 4.38
C LEU A 48 -10.32 -3.25 4.34
N ASP A 49 -11.61 -3.06 4.20
CA ASP A 49 -12.55 -4.14 3.91
C ASP A 49 -12.33 -4.64 2.48
N TYR A 50 -11.87 -5.87 2.36
CA TYR A 50 -11.60 -6.54 1.09
C TYR A 50 -12.67 -7.58 0.73
N THR A 51 -13.75 -7.64 1.53
CA THR A 51 -14.84 -8.63 1.39
C THR A 51 -15.53 -8.56 0.03
N GLY A 52 -15.63 -7.37 -0.57
CA GLY A 52 -16.17 -7.21 -1.92
C GLY A 52 -15.43 -8.04 -2.96
N TYR A 53 -14.11 -8.19 -2.81
CA TYR A 53 -13.31 -9.04 -3.68
C TYR A 53 -13.62 -10.52 -3.49
N THR A 54 -13.94 -10.97 -2.29
CA THR A 54 -14.29 -12.36 -2.01
C THR A 54 -15.69 -12.74 -2.48
N ASN A 55 -16.61 -11.78 -2.56
CA ASN A 55 -18.00 -12.05 -2.94
C ASN A 55 -18.27 -12.03 -4.45
N ILE A 56 -17.42 -11.39 -5.25
CA ILE A 56 -17.71 -11.10 -6.67
C ILE A 56 -17.15 -12.17 -7.62
N GLY A 57 -16.22 -12.99 -7.18
CA GLY A 57 -15.58 -13.95 -8.07
C GLY A 57 -15.47 -15.34 -7.47
N GLY A 58 -15.84 -16.37 -8.26
CA GLY A 58 -15.65 -17.77 -7.90
C GLY A 58 -14.23 -18.15 -7.53
N TYR A 59 -13.25 -17.38 -8.03
CA TYR A 59 -11.84 -17.56 -7.73
C TYR A 59 -11.54 -17.40 -6.23
N ILE A 60 -12.23 -16.51 -5.54
CA ILE A 60 -11.95 -16.21 -4.14
C ILE A 60 -12.77 -17.08 -3.20
N ARG A 61 -13.94 -17.49 -3.63
CA ARG A 61 -14.67 -18.55 -2.95
C ARG A 61 -13.79 -19.78 -2.77
N THR A 62 -13.07 -20.16 -3.83
CA THR A 62 -12.06 -21.20 -3.81
C THR A 62 -10.97 -20.92 -2.78
N TYR A 63 -10.42 -19.71 -2.77
CA TYR A 63 -9.34 -19.36 -1.85
C TYR A 63 -9.78 -19.34 -0.40
N GLN A 64 -10.93 -18.76 -0.09
CA GLN A 64 -11.38 -18.63 1.30
C GLN A 64 -11.94 -19.93 1.87
N CYS A 65 -12.66 -20.69 1.06
CA CYS A 65 -13.41 -21.81 1.58
C CYS A 65 -12.65 -23.12 1.41
N GLU A 66 -12.07 -23.30 0.26
CA GLU A 66 -11.39 -24.53 -0.11
C GLU A 66 -9.98 -24.59 0.45
N TYR A 67 -9.27 -23.47 0.43
CA TYR A 67 -7.90 -23.39 0.93
C TYR A 67 -7.87 -23.48 2.46
N LEU A 68 -8.79 -22.80 3.15
CA LEU A 68 -8.84 -22.78 4.62
C LEU A 68 -9.52 -24.02 5.21
N VAL A 69 -10.46 -24.61 4.48
CA VAL A 69 -11.19 -25.80 4.94
C VAL A 69 -10.58 -27.11 4.38
N GLY A 70 -9.54 -27.01 3.56
CA GLY A 70 -8.78 -28.17 3.10
C GLY A 70 -9.29 -28.83 1.82
N GLY A 71 -10.36 -28.35 1.22
CA GLY A 71 -10.95 -28.94 0.00
C GLY A 71 -10.03 -28.85 -1.22
N PHE A 72 -9.43 -27.69 -1.43
CA PHE A 72 -8.53 -27.46 -2.57
C PHE A 72 -7.26 -28.33 -2.56
N TYR A 73 -6.67 -28.55 -1.39
CA TYR A 73 -5.45 -29.35 -1.25
C TYR A 73 -5.66 -30.85 -1.46
N HIS A 74 -6.87 -31.32 -1.35
CA HIS A 74 -7.17 -32.74 -1.55
C HIS A 74 -7.46 -33.12 -3.00
N GLY A 75 -7.37 -32.17 -3.94
CA GLY A 75 -7.63 -32.42 -5.36
C GLY A 75 -9.07 -32.79 -5.68
N LEU A 76 -9.98 -32.54 -4.75
CA LEU A 76 -11.40 -32.88 -4.82
C LEU A 76 -12.27 -31.73 -5.32
N TYR A 77 -11.65 -30.60 -5.61
CA TYR A 77 -12.34 -29.43 -6.14
C TYR A 77 -12.16 -29.29 -7.65
N ASP A 78 -13.24 -29.11 -8.35
CA ASP A 78 -13.21 -28.78 -9.77
C ASP A 78 -13.16 -27.26 -9.98
N ALA A 79 -11.96 -26.72 -10.28
CA ALA A 79 -11.75 -25.30 -10.48
C ALA A 79 -12.51 -24.71 -11.68
N THR A 80 -12.98 -25.54 -12.61
CA THR A 80 -13.71 -25.08 -13.80
C THR A 80 -15.20 -24.89 -13.52
N THR A 81 -15.76 -25.76 -12.69
CA THR A 81 -17.19 -25.72 -12.32
C THR A 81 -17.42 -25.05 -10.98
N GLN A 82 -16.38 -24.88 -10.19
CA GLN A 82 -16.45 -24.37 -8.80
C GLN A 82 -17.31 -25.25 -7.88
N TYR A 83 -17.40 -26.52 -8.15
CA TYR A 83 -18.08 -27.48 -7.30
C TYR A 83 -17.10 -28.23 -6.40
N ASN A 84 -17.52 -28.44 -5.16
CA ASN A 84 -16.84 -29.37 -4.29
C ASN A 84 -17.22 -30.80 -4.65
N LEU A 85 -16.23 -31.63 -4.96
CA LEU A 85 -16.42 -33.03 -5.29
C LEU A 85 -16.40 -33.93 -4.05
N ASP A 86 -16.02 -33.41 -2.88
CA ASP A 86 -16.03 -34.14 -1.62
C ASP A 86 -17.37 -33.94 -0.90
N PRO A 87 -18.21 -34.99 -0.80
CA PRO A 87 -19.49 -34.90 -0.15
C PRO A 87 -19.40 -34.70 1.39
N THR A 88 -18.21 -34.78 1.96
CA THR A 88 -17.99 -34.58 3.41
C THR A 88 -17.70 -33.14 3.76
N ILE A 89 -17.45 -32.28 2.78
CA ILE A 89 -17.14 -30.88 2.94
C ILE A 89 -18.30 -30.03 2.39
N GLY A 90 -18.98 -29.30 3.27
CA GLY A 90 -20.16 -28.52 2.92
C GLY A 90 -21.45 -29.32 2.89
N GLY A 91 -22.58 -28.69 3.15
CA GLY A 91 -23.90 -29.35 3.34
C GLY A 91 -24.51 -29.92 2.06
N ASP A 92 -24.19 -29.38 0.89
CA ASP A 92 -24.70 -29.83 -0.40
C ASP A 92 -23.56 -30.34 -1.27
N PRO A 93 -23.59 -31.61 -1.73
CA PRO A 93 -22.59 -32.13 -2.64
C PRO A 93 -22.54 -31.26 -3.91
N GLY A 94 -21.39 -30.64 -4.17
CA GLY A 94 -21.17 -29.78 -5.32
C GLY A 94 -21.25 -28.27 -5.04
N VAL A 95 -21.60 -27.84 -3.83
CA VAL A 95 -21.58 -26.44 -3.45
C VAL A 95 -20.66 -26.22 -2.26
N VAL A 96 -19.72 -25.30 -2.39
CA VAL A 96 -18.85 -24.91 -1.28
C VAL A 96 -19.53 -23.82 -0.47
N GLU A 97 -19.85 -24.13 0.77
CA GLU A 97 -20.39 -23.17 1.71
C GLU A 97 -19.26 -22.55 2.53
N CYS A 98 -19.22 -21.24 2.54
CA CYS A 98 -18.29 -20.47 3.37
C CYS A 98 -19.07 -19.79 4.49
N GLY A 99 -18.62 -19.95 5.73
CA GLY A 99 -19.31 -19.36 6.87
C GLY A 99 -19.29 -17.83 6.83
N ASN A 100 -18.13 -17.23 6.93
CA ASN A 100 -17.99 -15.77 6.96
C ASN A 100 -17.12 -15.28 5.78
N PRO A 101 -17.68 -14.52 4.82
CA PRO A 101 -16.92 -14.02 3.68
C PRO A 101 -16.01 -12.84 4.04
N ALA A 102 -16.03 -12.37 5.29
CA ALA A 102 -15.28 -11.17 5.68
C ALA A 102 -13.77 -11.35 5.51
N ASN A 103 -13.18 -10.40 4.84
CA ASN A 103 -11.76 -10.33 4.57
C ASN A 103 -11.28 -8.89 4.74
N ALA A 104 -10.18 -8.70 5.43
CA ALA A 104 -9.57 -7.41 5.64
C ALA A 104 -8.10 -7.43 5.20
N VAL A 105 -7.65 -6.32 4.66
CA VAL A 105 -6.25 -6.08 4.34
C VAL A 105 -5.70 -5.03 5.30
N ARG A 106 -4.63 -5.37 6.01
CA ARG A 106 -3.85 -4.42 6.78
C ARG A 106 -2.58 -4.07 6.02
N LEU A 107 -2.37 -2.78 5.84
CA LEU A 107 -1.20 -2.22 5.19
C LEU A 107 -0.48 -1.31 6.18
N GLU A 108 0.84 -1.46 6.26
CA GLU A 108 1.72 -0.61 7.04
C GLU A 108 2.81 -0.10 6.11
N ASN A 109 2.98 1.21 6.01
CA ASN A 109 4.01 1.84 5.21
C ASN A 109 4.79 2.82 6.09
N GLU A 110 6.09 2.62 6.17
CA GLU A 110 7.03 3.57 6.75
C GLU A 110 7.87 4.16 5.63
N MET A 111 7.97 5.47 5.56
CA MET A 111 8.76 6.18 4.55
C MET A 111 9.67 7.20 5.19
N GLN A 112 10.95 7.13 4.87
CA GLN A 112 11.93 8.15 5.24
C GLN A 112 12.61 8.69 3.99
N ARG A 113 12.72 10.02 3.91
CA ARG A 113 13.36 10.69 2.77
C ARG A 113 14.23 11.82 3.25
N TRP A 114 15.47 11.81 2.83
CA TRP A 114 16.40 12.90 2.93
C TRP A 114 16.68 13.48 1.54
N THR A 115 16.63 14.81 1.44
CA THR A 115 17.01 15.50 0.20
C THR A 115 18.00 16.61 0.48
N HIS A 116 18.95 16.78 -0.41
CA HIS A 116 19.96 17.82 -0.37
C HIS A 116 20.16 18.40 -1.76
N GLU A 117 20.07 19.71 -1.87
CA GLU A 117 20.35 20.43 -3.09
C GLU A 117 21.38 21.51 -2.80
N PHE A 118 22.42 21.55 -3.61
CA PHE A 118 23.40 22.61 -3.59
C PHE A 118 23.45 23.26 -4.95
N ARG A 119 23.30 24.60 -5.02
CA ARG A 119 23.24 25.38 -6.23
C ARG A 119 24.19 26.57 -6.15
N LEU A 120 24.89 26.80 -7.23
CA LEU A 120 25.76 27.96 -7.45
C LEU A 120 25.25 28.76 -8.65
N THR A 121 25.18 30.07 -8.51
CA THR A 121 24.86 30.98 -9.60
C THR A 121 25.93 32.07 -9.65
N THR A 122 26.52 32.30 -10.82
CA THR A 122 27.41 33.43 -11.02
C THR A 122 26.62 34.72 -11.14
N ASN A 123 27.17 35.80 -10.62
CA ASN A 123 26.53 37.12 -10.67
C ASN A 123 27.55 38.15 -11.15
N PHE A 124 28.08 37.93 -12.39
CA PHE A 124 29.03 38.81 -13.03
C PHE A 124 28.33 39.99 -13.71
N ASP A 125 28.99 41.13 -13.79
CA ASP A 125 28.52 42.31 -14.53
C ASP A 125 28.50 42.09 -16.06
N GLY A 126 28.95 40.91 -16.53
CA GLY A 126 29.00 40.53 -17.94
C GLY A 126 27.65 40.03 -18.48
N PRO A 127 27.57 39.80 -19.81
CA PRO A 127 26.33 39.38 -20.46
C PRO A 127 25.95 37.90 -20.18
N ILE A 128 26.81 37.14 -19.51
CA ILE A 128 26.61 35.69 -19.27
C ILE A 128 26.73 35.41 -17.78
N ASN A 129 25.68 34.84 -17.21
CA ASN A 129 25.67 34.22 -15.89
C ASN A 129 25.27 32.75 -16.02
N LEU A 130 25.86 31.90 -15.20
CA LEU A 130 25.70 30.48 -15.22
C LEU A 130 25.12 30.00 -13.87
N THR A 131 24.22 29.04 -13.91
CA THR A 131 23.73 28.33 -12.74
C THR A 131 24.03 26.84 -12.90
N GLY A 132 24.59 26.24 -11.86
CA GLY A 132 24.79 24.79 -11.77
C GLY A 132 24.60 24.30 -10.36
N GLY A 133 24.31 23.02 -10.20
CA GLY A 133 24.07 22.46 -8.89
C GLY A 133 24.12 20.93 -8.89
N VAL A 134 24.04 20.39 -7.70
CA VAL A 134 23.93 18.95 -7.44
C VAL A 134 22.74 18.70 -6.53
N PHE A 135 22.07 17.59 -6.79
CA PHE A 135 20.98 17.10 -5.98
C PHE A 135 21.28 15.67 -5.52
N TYR A 136 21.00 15.42 -4.25
CA TYR A 136 21.10 14.10 -3.65
C TYR A 136 19.80 13.77 -2.93
N GLU A 137 19.34 12.55 -3.10
CA GLU A 137 18.16 12.00 -2.41
C GLU A 137 18.50 10.63 -1.85
N ASP A 138 18.11 10.39 -0.59
CA ASP A 138 18.07 9.08 0.05
C ASP A 138 16.63 8.80 0.45
N PHE A 139 16.08 7.72 -0.06
CA PHE A 139 14.68 7.35 0.14
C PHE A 139 14.55 5.89 0.53
N GLU A 140 14.02 5.66 1.72
CA GLU A 140 13.70 4.33 2.22
C GLU A 140 12.18 4.19 2.36
N ILE A 141 11.66 3.07 1.90
CA ILE A 141 10.27 2.67 2.12
C ILE A 141 10.22 1.24 2.62
N LYS A 142 9.50 1.01 3.72
CA LYS A 142 9.12 -0.30 4.20
C LYS A 142 7.64 -0.48 4.01
N HIS A 143 7.25 -1.59 3.44
CA HIS A 143 5.86 -1.92 3.18
C HIS A 143 5.57 -3.32 3.72
N ILE A 144 4.55 -3.42 4.58
CA ILE A 144 4.04 -4.67 5.11
C ILE A 144 2.56 -4.74 4.76
N GLY A 145 2.16 -5.80 4.06
CA GLY A 145 0.77 -6.07 3.72
C GLY A 145 0.34 -7.44 4.21
N ASN A 146 -0.76 -7.50 4.94
CA ASN A 146 -1.33 -8.73 5.45
C ASN A 146 -2.78 -8.86 5.02
N PHE A 147 -3.14 -10.03 4.46
CA PHE A 147 -4.51 -10.40 4.18
C PHE A 147 -5.03 -11.24 5.36
N ASN A 148 -6.08 -10.76 6.00
CA ASN A 148 -6.70 -11.41 7.15
C ASN A 148 -8.06 -11.97 6.73
N TYR A 149 -8.14 -13.29 6.66
CA TYR A 149 -9.40 -13.99 6.43
C TYR A 149 -10.08 -14.21 7.79
N LEU A 150 -11.29 -13.66 7.92
CA LEU A 150 -12.05 -13.68 9.17
C LEU A 150 -13.08 -14.80 9.21
N ALA A 151 -13.01 -15.77 8.31
CA ALA A 151 -13.89 -16.92 8.32
C ALA A 151 -13.72 -17.72 9.63
N PRO A 152 -14.74 -17.84 10.46
CA PRO A 152 -14.69 -18.76 11.59
C PRO A 152 -14.71 -20.20 11.07
N TYR A 153 -13.88 -21.02 11.62
CA TYR A 153 -13.95 -22.47 11.48
C TYR A 153 -15.17 -23.01 12.20
#